data_4ad040904fdd1b198f1d4133db8c32f3
#
_entry.id   4ad040904fdd1b198f1d4133db8c32f3
#
_cell.length_a   1.000
_cell.length_b   1.000
_cell.length_c   1.000
_cell.angle_alpha   90.00
_cell.angle_beta   90.00
_cell.angle_gamma   90.00
#
_symmetry.space_group_name_H-M   'P 1'
#
loop_
_entity.id
_entity.type
_entity.pdbx_description
1 polymer ?
#
loop_
_entity_poly.entity_id
_entity_poly.type
_entity_poly.pdbx_seq_one_letter_code
_entity_poly.pdbx_strand_id
1 'polypeptide(L)'
;TPFPLSVEVAEGATLTDSDGLSYSDFCLGDTGAMFGHSPPSVAAAIAAQAARGLTCMLPDARVAAVGAALAMRFGLPHWQLAQTASDANRAALRWARALTGRPKVLVFHGGYHGIVEETMVRLRGGRTVPREGAVGPAFDPALAAIAIEFNDLDALQVALAGGEVAAVIAEPVMTNCGMVLPDPGYHAALRALTRRHGVLLVI
;
A
#
# COMPACT_ATOMS: atom_id res chain seq x y z
N THR A 1 -8.79 -27.68 -14.27
CA THR A 1 -7.64 -27.88 -13.38
C THR A 1 -8.05 -27.66 -11.95
N PRO A 2 -7.77 -28.57 -11.02
CA PRO A 2 -8.02 -28.33 -9.61
C PRO A 2 -7.07 -27.25 -9.09
N PHE A 3 -7.53 -26.36 -8.23
CA PHE A 3 -6.69 -25.41 -7.53
C PHE A 3 -5.83 -26.11 -6.48
N PRO A 4 -4.59 -25.62 -6.25
CA PRO A 4 -3.96 -24.46 -6.88
C PRO A 4 -3.36 -24.74 -8.26
N LEU A 5 -3.35 -23.70 -9.14
CA LEU A 5 -2.61 -23.73 -10.38
C LEU A 5 -1.10 -23.59 -10.11
N SER A 6 -0.28 -24.38 -10.79
CA SER A 6 1.17 -24.22 -10.78
C SER A 6 1.59 -23.52 -12.09
N VAL A 7 1.88 -22.23 -12.01
CA VAL A 7 2.30 -21.44 -13.17
C VAL A 7 3.75 -21.76 -13.53
N GLU A 8 4.01 -22.10 -14.78
CA GLU A 8 5.36 -22.34 -15.31
C GLU A 8 5.88 -21.13 -16.10
N VAL A 9 5.03 -20.51 -16.91
CA VAL A 9 5.38 -19.33 -17.71
C VAL A 9 4.32 -18.25 -17.58
N ALA A 10 4.77 -17.00 -17.51
CA ALA A 10 3.90 -15.83 -17.55
C ALA A 10 4.48 -14.80 -18.53
N GLU A 11 3.71 -14.42 -19.57
CA GLU A 11 4.11 -13.46 -20.58
C GLU A 11 2.94 -12.59 -21.01
N GLY A 12 3.13 -11.28 -21.03
CA GLY A 12 2.06 -10.34 -21.37
C GLY A 12 0.84 -10.53 -20.45
N ALA A 13 -0.30 -10.89 -21.02
CA ALA A 13 -1.54 -11.18 -20.30
C ALA A 13 -1.87 -12.69 -20.24
N THR A 14 -0.88 -13.54 -20.42
CA THR A 14 -1.10 -14.99 -20.48
C THR A 14 -0.28 -15.71 -19.42
N LEU A 15 -0.91 -16.67 -18.76
CA LEU A 15 -0.27 -17.64 -17.87
C LEU A 15 -0.31 -19.02 -18.53
N THR A 16 0.76 -19.79 -18.42
CA THR A 16 0.78 -21.21 -18.80
C THR A 16 1.12 -22.03 -17.56
N ASP A 17 0.31 -23.02 -17.27
CA ASP A 17 0.53 -23.90 -16.12
C ASP A 17 1.47 -25.08 -16.44
N SER A 18 1.81 -25.85 -15.42
CA SER A 18 2.67 -27.03 -15.53
C SER A 18 2.07 -28.16 -16.39
N ASP A 19 0.79 -28.13 -16.68
CA ASP A 19 0.11 -29.07 -17.58
C ASP A 19 0.08 -28.56 -19.04
N GLY A 20 0.66 -27.38 -19.31
CA GLY A 20 0.73 -26.74 -20.61
C GLY A 20 -0.56 -26.02 -21.02
N LEU A 21 -1.51 -25.82 -20.10
CA LEU A 21 -2.74 -25.09 -20.36
C LEU A 21 -2.50 -23.59 -20.25
N SER A 22 -3.04 -22.82 -21.19
CA SER A 22 -2.92 -21.38 -21.22
C SER A 22 -4.17 -20.67 -20.71
N TYR A 23 -3.99 -19.62 -19.94
CA TYR A 23 -5.06 -18.81 -19.33
C TYR A 23 -4.84 -17.33 -19.64
N SER A 24 -5.93 -16.61 -19.89
CA SER A 24 -5.89 -15.14 -19.88
C SER A 24 -5.86 -14.65 -18.43
N ASP A 25 -4.84 -13.87 -18.09
CA ASP A 25 -4.67 -13.34 -16.73
C ASP A 25 -5.32 -11.98 -16.59
N PHE A 26 -6.42 -11.90 -15.85
CA PHE A 26 -7.10 -10.66 -15.48
C PHE A 26 -6.75 -10.17 -14.08
N CYS A 27 -5.94 -10.93 -13.34
CA CYS A 27 -5.48 -10.55 -12.00
C CYS A 27 -4.14 -9.77 -12.05
N LEU A 28 -3.28 -10.12 -13.01
CA LEU A 28 -1.95 -9.50 -13.21
C LEU A 28 -1.10 -9.50 -11.93
N GLY A 29 -1.12 -10.62 -11.21
CA GLY A 29 -0.36 -10.75 -9.96
C GLY A 29 -0.79 -9.76 -8.88
N ASP A 30 -2.10 -9.54 -8.73
CA ASP A 30 -2.68 -8.55 -7.83
C ASP A 30 -2.07 -7.16 -8.06
N THR A 31 -2.13 -6.72 -9.32
CA THR A 31 -1.57 -5.45 -9.84
C THR A 31 -0.03 -5.36 -9.93
N GLY A 32 0.72 -6.35 -9.47
CA GLY A 32 2.18 -6.37 -9.58
C GLY A 32 2.71 -6.42 -11.02
N ALA A 33 1.92 -6.97 -11.94
CA ALA A 33 2.24 -7.09 -13.37
C ALA A 33 1.36 -6.20 -14.26
N MET A 34 1.05 -4.98 -13.85
CA MET A 34 0.15 -4.06 -14.59
C MET A 34 0.63 -3.73 -16.02
N PHE A 35 1.92 -3.86 -16.30
CA PHE A 35 2.49 -3.70 -17.65
C PHE A 35 2.59 -4.99 -18.42
N GLY A 36 1.96 -6.05 -17.95
CA GLY A 36 2.10 -7.42 -18.42
C GLY A 36 3.24 -8.17 -17.73
N HIS A 37 3.17 -9.49 -17.79
CA HIS A 37 4.24 -10.35 -17.30
C HIS A 37 5.47 -10.26 -18.18
N SER A 38 6.63 -10.35 -17.57
CA SER A 38 7.94 -10.45 -18.27
C SER A 38 8.16 -9.40 -19.37
N PRO A 39 7.97 -8.08 -19.16
CA PRO A 39 8.26 -7.09 -20.18
C PRO A 39 9.71 -7.23 -20.64
N PRO A 40 10.00 -7.37 -21.95
CA PRO A 40 11.34 -7.73 -22.44
C PRO A 40 12.45 -6.80 -21.96
N SER A 41 12.21 -5.49 -21.92
CA SER A 41 13.19 -4.51 -21.44
C SER A 41 13.51 -4.66 -19.96
N VAL A 42 12.50 -4.98 -19.13
CA VAL A 42 12.68 -5.21 -17.69
C VAL A 42 13.41 -6.52 -17.44
N ALA A 43 13.01 -7.60 -18.13
CA ALA A 43 13.67 -8.90 -18.02
C ALA A 43 15.16 -8.82 -18.41
N ALA A 44 15.47 -8.13 -19.51
CA ALA A 44 16.86 -7.91 -19.95
C ALA A 44 17.66 -7.07 -18.93
N ALA A 45 17.07 -6.02 -18.36
CA ALA A 45 17.73 -5.20 -17.35
C ALA A 45 18.02 -5.99 -16.06
N ILE A 46 17.10 -6.83 -15.61
CA ILE A 46 17.28 -7.72 -14.46
C ILE A 46 18.40 -8.72 -14.71
N ALA A 47 18.39 -9.40 -15.87
CA ALA A 47 19.42 -10.38 -16.24
C ALA A 47 20.81 -9.74 -16.30
N ALA A 48 20.93 -8.56 -16.93
CA ALA A 48 22.17 -7.81 -16.98
C ALA A 48 22.68 -7.38 -15.60
N GLN A 49 21.78 -6.98 -14.70
CA GLN A 49 22.17 -6.60 -13.34
C GLN A 49 22.50 -7.82 -12.47
N ALA A 50 21.80 -8.93 -12.65
CA ALA A 50 22.10 -10.16 -11.90
C ALA A 50 23.54 -10.63 -12.09
N ALA A 51 24.06 -10.50 -13.34
CA ALA A 51 25.46 -10.80 -13.65
C ALA A 51 26.48 -9.83 -12.99
N ARG A 52 26.04 -8.69 -12.47
CA ARG A 52 26.86 -7.65 -11.84
C ARG A 52 26.71 -7.56 -10.31
N GLY A 53 25.81 -8.35 -9.76
CA GLY A 53 25.48 -8.36 -8.34
C GLY A 53 24.20 -7.60 -8.00
N LEU A 54 23.43 -8.16 -7.08
CA LEU A 54 22.12 -7.61 -6.64
C LEU A 54 22.11 -7.17 -5.17
N THR A 55 22.96 -7.75 -4.33
CA THR A 55 22.92 -7.58 -2.86
C THR A 55 24.22 -6.98 -2.33
N CYS A 56 24.43 -5.69 -2.57
CA CYS A 56 25.69 -5.01 -2.21
C CYS A 56 25.61 -4.20 -0.91
N MET A 57 24.45 -4.08 -0.28
CA MET A 57 24.16 -3.20 0.87
C MET A 57 24.51 -1.72 0.65
N LEU A 58 24.97 -1.36 -0.52
CA LEU A 58 25.34 0.01 -0.87
C LEU A 58 24.38 0.53 -1.95
N PRO A 59 24.12 1.85 -2.00
CA PRO A 59 23.30 2.43 -3.04
C PRO A 59 23.87 2.16 -4.44
N ASP A 60 23.01 1.70 -5.35
CA ASP A 60 23.35 1.60 -6.77
C ASP A 60 23.46 3.00 -7.38
N ALA A 61 24.37 3.18 -8.33
CA ALA A 61 24.58 4.46 -9.00
C ALA A 61 23.33 5.04 -9.68
N ARG A 62 22.37 4.18 -10.04
CA ARG A 62 21.11 4.56 -10.69
C ARG A 62 20.05 5.09 -9.73
N VAL A 63 20.24 4.93 -8.42
CA VAL A 63 19.26 5.38 -7.40
C VAL A 63 18.96 6.88 -7.54
N ALA A 64 19.96 7.70 -7.83
CA ALA A 64 19.75 9.14 -8.04
C ALA A 64 18.83 9.43 -9.23
N ALA A 65 19.00 8.73 -10.36
CA ALA A 65 18.17 8.90 -11.54
C ALA A 65 16.73 8.40 -11.29
N VAL A 66 16.56 7.29 -10.58
CA VAL A 66 15.23 6.78 -10.18
C VAL A 66 14.54 7.78 -9.26
N GLY A 67 15.25 8.29 -8.25
CA GLY A 67 14.70 9.29 -7.32
C GLY A 67 14.28 10.57 -8.05
N ALA A 68 15.08 11.06 -8.99
CA ALA A 68 14.73 12.24 -9.81
C ALA A 68 13.47 11.99 -10.67
N ALA A 69 13.37 10.82 -11.32
CA ALA A 69 12.20 10.46 -12.11
C ALA A 69 10.92 10.36 -11.27
N LEU A 70 11.01 9.79 -10.06
CA LEU A 70 9.90 9.72 -9.13
C LEU A 70 9.51 11.11 -8.60
N ALA A 71 10.50 11.96 -8.27
CA ALA A 71 10.25 13.33 -7.83
C ALA A 71 9.51 14.16 -8.90
N MET A 72 9.91 14.02 -10.15
CA MET A 72 9.27 14.69 -11.28
C MET A 72 7.83 14.20 -11.49
N ARG A 73 7.57 12.91 -11.32
CA ARG A 73 6.23 12.32 -11.52
C ARG A 73 5.26 12.62 -10.39
N PHE A 74 5.73 12.58 -9.15
CA PHE A 74 4.87 12.64 -7.96
C PHE A 74 4.98 13.94 -7.17
N GLY A 75 5.91 14.83 -7.52
CA GLY A 75 6.09 16.11 -6.84
C GLY A 75 6.66 16.01 -5.42
N LEU A 76 7.25 14.88 -5.04
CA LEU A 76 7.89 14.65 -3.74
C LEU A 76 9.41 14.59 -3.93
N PRO A 77 10.20 15.39 -3.19
CA PRO A 77 11.63 15.54 -3.47
C PRO A 77 12.49 14.38 -2.99
N HIS A 78 12.03 13.59 -2.02
CA HIS A 78 12.80 12.52 -1.39
C HIS A 78 12.10 11.19 -1.49
N TRP A 79 12.86 10.15 -1.77
CA TRP A 79 12.35 8.80 -1.98
C TRP A 79 13.19 7.77 -1.25
N GLN A 80 12.50 6.84 -0.59
CA GLN A 80 13.07 5.63 -0.01
C GLN A 80 12.43 4.43 -0.72
N LEU A 81 13.25 3.57 -1.28
CA LEU A 81 12.77 2.34 -1.92
C LEU A 81 12.63 1.22 -0.88
N ALA A 82 11.64 0.37 -1.06
CA ALA A 82 11.38 -0.82 -0.28
C ALA A 82 11.10 -2.00 -1.20
N GLN A 83 11.23 -3.22 -0.68
CA GLN A 83 11.00 -4.44 -1.47
C GLN A 83 9.51 -4.69 -1.71
N THR A 84 8.65 -4.33 -0.74
CA THR A 84 7.21 -4.51 -0.81
C THR A 84 6.47 -3.27 -0.35
N ALA A 85 5.20 -3.14 -0.75
CA ALA A 85 4.32 -2.10 -0.21
C ALA A 85 4.13 -2.23 1.31
N SER A 86 4.12 -3.46 1.85
CA SER A 86 4.06 -3.68 3.31
C SER A 86 5.25 -3.04 4.03
N ASP A 87 6.46 -3.18 3.49
CA ASP A 87 7.66 -2.59 4.07
C ASP A 87 7.65 -1.07 3.96
N ALA A 88 7.24 -0.54 2.81
CA ALA A 88 7.10 0.90 2.60
C ALA A 88 6.08 1.50 3.57
N ASN A 89 4.90 0.90 3.70
CA ASN A 89 3.86 1.36 4.60
C ASN A 89 4.28 1.27 6.07
N ARG A 90 4.94 0.17 6.47
CA ARG A 90 5.49 0.01 7.81
C ARG A 90 6.52 1.09 8.14
N ALA A 91 7.41 1.39 7.21
CA ALA A 91 8.38 2.47 7.36
C ALA A 91 7.70 3.85 7.46
N ALA A 92 6.74 4.14 6.58
CA ALA A 92 6.00 5.40 6.57
C ALA A 92 5.25 5.64 7.89
N LEU A 93 4.57 4.63 8.42
CA LEU A 93 3.85 4.74 9.70
C LEU A 93 4.80 4.92 10.90
N ARG A 94 5.96 4.25 10.89
CA ARG A 94 6.99 4.48 11.91
C ARG A 94 7.53 5.91 11.88
N TRP A 95 7.83 6.43 10.69
CA TRP A 95 8.24 7.83 10.52
C TRP A 95 7.14 8.80 10.96
N ALA A 96 5.89 8.52 10.61
CA ALA A 96 4.76 9.35 11.03
C ALA A 96 4.68 9.46 12.56
N ARG A 97 4.79 8.35 13.28
CA ARG A 97 4.82 8.36 14.75
C ARG A 97 6.03 9.10 15.30
N ALA A 98 7.20 8.89 14.73
CA ALA A 98 8.42 9.57 15.19
C ALA A 98 8.34 11.09 15.01
N LEU A 99 7.76 11.56 13.91
CA LEU A 99 7.65 12.99 13.60
C LEU A 99 6.54 13.69 14.39
N THR A 100 5.44 12.99 14.68
CA THR A 100 4.27 13.59 15.33
C THR A 100 4.22 13.33 16.83
N GLY A 101 4.91 12.32 17.33
CA GLY A 101 4.80 11.84 18.71
C GLY A 101 3.45 11.16 19.03
N ARG A 102 2.62 10.88 18.02
CA ARG A 102 1.28 10.33 18.19
C ARG A 102 1.27 8.82 17.94
N PRO A 103 0.46 8.02 18.68
CA PRO A 103 0.53 6.57 18.60
C PRO A 103 -0.31 5.94 17.50
N LYS A 104 -1.44 6.54 17.12
CA LYS A 104 -2.45 5.90 16.27
C LYS A 104 -2.31 6.23 14.79
N VAL A 105 -2.78 5.31 13.96
CA VAL A 105 -3.00 5.52 12.53
C VAL A 105 -4.49 5.45 12.22
N LEU A 106 -4.95 6.22 11.23
CA LEU A 106 -6.31 6.14 10.74
C LEU A 106 -6.32 5.38 9.43
N VAL A 107 -7.24 4.41 9.32
CA VAL A 107 -7.49 3.59 8.14
C VAL A 107 -8.96 3.65 7.75
N PHE A 108 -9.26 3.32 6.51
CA PHE A 108 -10.64 3.22 6.03
C PHE A 108 -11.13 1.77 6.05
N HIS A 109 -12.36 1.57 6.48
CA HIS A 109 -12.98 0.24 6.53
C HIS A 109 -12.94 -0.44 5.16
N GLY A 110 -12.45 -1.67 5.13
CA GLY A 110 -12.30 -2.43 3.87
C GLY A 110 -10.99 -2.21 3.13
N GLY A 111 -10.17 -1.22 3.51
CA GLY A 111 -8.86 -0.97 2.92
C GLY A 111 -7.87 -2.11 3.18
N TYR A 112 -6.86 -2.22 2.31
CA TYR A 112 -5.76 -3.17 2.48
C TYR A 112 -4.42 -2.48 2.22
N HIS A 113 -3.52 -2.58 3.17
CA HIS A 113 -2.23 -1.87 3.14
C HIS A 113 -1.03 -2.83 3.33
N GLY A 114 -1.21 -4.09 2.97
CA GLY A 114 -0.22 -5.14 3.19
C GLY A 114 -0.27 -5.71 4.61
N ILE A 115 0.75 -6.50 4.96
CA ILE A 115 0.89 -7.10 6.30
C ILE A 115 1.49 -6.04 7.24
N VAL A 116 0.67 -5.09 7.62
CA VAL A 116 1.00 -4.02 8.59
C VAL A 116 0.01 -4.12 9.73
N GLU A 117 0.46 -4.55 10.89
CA GLU A 117 -0.41 -4.97 12.01
C GLU A 117 -1.43 -3.89 12.39
N GLU A 118 -1.01 -2.64 12.50
CA GLU A 118 -1.89 -1.52 12.86
C GLU A 118 -3.02 -1.27 11.84
N THR A 119 -2.86 -1.70 10.61
CA THR A 119 -3.88 -1.54 9.57
C THR A 119 -4.82 -2.72 9.46
N MET A 120 -4.54 -3.81 10.21
CA MET A 120 -5.37 -5.01 10.22
C MET A 120 -6.58 -4.86 11.14
N VAL A 121 -7.33 -3.80 10.92
CA VAL A 121 -8.55 -3.46 11.65
C VAL A 121 -9.70 -3.16 10.70
N ARG A 122 -10.91 -3.12 11.26
CA ARG A 122 -12.11 -2.70 10.57
C ARG A 122 -13.06 -1.97 11.50
N LEU A 123 -14.04 -1.32 10.92
CA LEU A 123 -15.15 -0.71 11.62
C LEU A 123 -16.26 -1.74 11.84
N ARG A 124 -16.74 -1.90 13.08
CA ARG A 124 -17.92 -2.72 13.39
C ARG A 124 -18.71 -2.02 14.50
N GLY A 125 -19.97 -1.69 14.22
CA GLY A 125 -20.83 -1.01 15.19
C GLY A 125 -20.25 0.31 15.72
N GLY A 126 -19.61 1.10 14.86
CA GLY A 126 -18.98 2.38 15.22
C GLY A 126 -17.66 2.25 16.01
N ARG A 127 -17.11 1.04 16.13
CA ARG A 127 -15.85 0.78 16.87
C ARG A 127 -14.80 0.16 15.95
N THR A 128 -13.56 0.55 16.19
CA THR A 128 -12.41 -0.14 15.60
C THR A 128 -12.23 -1.49 16.26
N VAL A 129 -12.20 -2.55 15.47
CA VAL A 129 -11.99 -3.93 15.93
C VAL A 129 -10.94 -4.60 15.04
N PRO A 130 -10.22 -5.64 15.54
CA PRO A 130 -9.32 -6.43 14.71
C PRO A 130 -10.03 -7.03 13.50
N ARG A 131 -9.33 -7.10 12.38
CA ARG A 131 -9.83 -7.75 11.16
C ARG A 131 -10.00 -9.24 11.40
N GLU A 132 -11.14 -9.80 11.00
CA GLU A 132 -11.36 -11.26 11.05
C GLU A 132 -10.34 -11.99 10.18
N GLY A 133 -9.81 -13.10 10.68
CA GLY A 133 -8.78 -13.87 9.99
C GLY A 133 -7.36 -13.30 10.11
N ALA A 134 -7.14 -12.21 10.83
CA ALA A 134 -5.79 -11.79 11.22
C ALA A 134 -5.21 -12.83 12.17
N VAL A 135 -4.10 -13.46 11.77
CA VAL A 135 -3.44 -14.55 12.53
C VAL A 135 -2.29 -13.97 13.33
N GLY A 136 -2.29 -14.22 14.64
CA GLY A 136 -1.18 -13.98 15.53
C GLY A 136 -0.66 -12.56 15.64
N PRO A 137 -1.52 -11.53 15.79
CA PRO A 137 -1.03 -10.17 16.00
C PRO A 137 -0.26 -10.11 17.33
N ALA A 138 0.86 -9.39 17.34
CA ALA A 138 1.69 -9.23 18.54
C ALA A 138 1.00 -8.40 19.65
N PHE A 139 -0.01 -7.62 19.27
CA PHE A 139 -0.85 -6.79 20.16
C PHE A 139 -2.23 -6.63 19.53
N ASP A 140 -3.20 -6.14 20.28
CA ASP A 140 -4.50 -5.78 19.71
C ASP A 140 -4.34 -4.55 18.77
N PRO A 141 -4.46 -4.73 17.43
CA PRO A 141 -4.26 -3.63 16.50
C PRO A 141 -5.27 -2.49 16.67
N ALA A 142 -6.43 -2.74 17.28
CA ALA A 142 -7.41 -1.68 17.57
C ALA A 142 -6.91 -0.64 18.59
N LEU A 143 -5.86 -0.97 19.36
CA LEU A 143 -5.23 0.01 20.26
C LEU A 143 -4.37 1.02 19.52
N ALA A 144 -3.85 0.65 18.35
CA ALA A 144 -2.94 1.46 17.55
C ALA A 144 -3.60 2.08 16.31
N ALA A 145 -4.89 1.86 16.09
CA ALA A 145 -5.60 2.33 14.91
C ALA A 145 -6.99 2.91 15.22
N ILE A 146 -7.46 3.73 14.28
CA ILE A 146 -8.85 4.19 14.20
C ILE A 146 -9.34 3.80 12.80
N ALA A 147 -10.45 3.04 12.73
CA ALA A 147 -11.11 2.71 11.48
C ALA A 147 -12.39 3.56 11.33
N ILE A 148 -12.56 4.16 10.17
CA ILE A 148 -13.77 4.90 9.79
C ILE A 148 -14.23 4.47 8.41
N GLU A 149 -15.43 4.87 7.98
CA GLU A 149 -15.88 4.66 6.59
C GLU A 149 -15.16 5.62 5.63
N PHE A 150 -14.94 5.14 4.42
CA PHE A 150 -14.46 6.00 3.32
C PHE A 150 -15.57 6.98 2.92
N ASN A 151 -15.22 8.19 2.51
CA ASN A 151 -16.14 9.30 2.23
C ASN A 151 -16.83 9.92 3.46
N ASP A 152 -16.59 9.44 4.68
CA ASP A 152 -17.14 10.04 5.90
C ASP A 152 -16.21 11.15 6.42
N LEU A 153 -16.44 12.38 5.97
CA LEU A 153 -15.66 13.55 6.39
C LEU A 153 -15.94 13.97 7.84
N ASP A 154 -17.11 13.70 8.36
CA ASP A 154 -17.46 14.03 9.75
C ASP A 154 -16.73 13.09 10.72
N ALA A 155 -16.73 11.79 10.45
CA ALA A 155 -15.94 10.85 11.23
C ALA A 155 -14.43 11.14 11.13
N LEU A 156 -13.94 11.53 9.95
CA LEU A 156 -12.55 11.94 9.77
C LEU A 156 -12.22 13.17 10.64
N GLN A 157 -13.04 14.20 10.59
CA GLN A 157 -12.85 15.42 11.39
C GLN A 157 -12.81 15.10 12.88
N VAL A 158 -13.73 14.28 13.37
CA VAL A 158 -13.79 13.85 14.79
C VAL A 158 -12.53 13.07 15.18
N ALA A 159 -12.13 12.10 14.36
CA ALA A 159 -10.95 11.28 14.64
C ALA A 159 -9.66 12.12 14.68
N LEU A 160 -9.50 13.08 13.77
CA LEU A 160 -8.31 13.94 13.72
C LEU A 160 -8.28 14.97 14.86
N ALA A 161 -9.45 15.47 15.29
CA ALA A 161 -9.56 16.41 16.41
C ALA A 161 -9.13 15.80 17.74
N GLY A 162 -9.18 14.47 17.88
CA GLY A 162 -8.72 13.75 19.09
C GLY A 162 -7.22 13.85 19.35
N GLY A 163 -6.41 14.27 18.36
CA GLY A 163 -4.98 14.55 18.54
C GLY A 163 -4.07 13.32 18.66
N GLU A 164 -4.60 12.11 18.56
CA GLU A 164 -3.83 10.87 18.71
C GLU A 164 -3.33 10.28 17.38
N VAL A 165 -3.81 10.79 16.22
CA VAL A 165 -3.53 10.25 14.90
C VAL A 165 -2.20 10.80 14.36
N ALA A 166 -1.25 9.93 14.08
CA ALA A 166 0.03 10.24 13.45
C ALA A 166 -0.08 10.36 11.93
N ALA A 167 -0.81 9.43 11.33
CA ALA A 167 -1.02 9.37 9.89
C ALA A 167 -2.43 8.86 9.54
N VAL A 168 -2.93 9.32 8.40
CA VAL A 168 -3.99 8.65 7.65
C VAL A 168 -3.31 7.88 6.53
N ILE A 169 -3.65 6.61 6.37
CA ILE A 169 -3.26 5.81 5.20
C ILE A 169 -4.49 5.47 4.39
N ALA A 170 -4.45 5.75 3.09
CA ALA A 170 -5.60 5.67 2.22
C ALA A 170 -5.23 5.13 0.83
N GLU A 171 -6.16 4.42 0.22
CA GLU A 171 -6.15 4.18 -1.22
C GLU A 171 -6.80 5.39 -1.93
N PRO A 172 -6.35 5.79 -3.13
CA PRO A 172 -7.04 6.84 -3.90
C PRO A 172 -8.46 6.44 -4.28
N VAL A 173 -8.66 5.15 -4.54
CA VAL A 173 -9.93 4.46 -4.76
C VAL A 173 -9.86 3.19 -3.94
N MET A 174 -10.87 2.89 -3.16
CA MET A 174 -10.90 1.67 -2.34
C MET A 174 -11.10 0.45 -3.22
N THR A 175 -10.04 -0.26 -3.56
CA THR A 175 -10.10 -1.37 -4.53
C THR A 175 -10.38 -2.72 -3.89
N ASN A 176 -10.01 -2.91 -2.64
CA ASN A 176 -10.11 -4.20 -1.95
C ASN A 176 -11.54 -4.54 -1.46
N CYS A 177 -12.48 -3.61 -1.54
CA CYS A 177 -13.87 -3.77 -1.09
C CYS A 177 -14.91 -3.40 -2.15
N GLY A 178 -14.59 -3.60 -3.43
CA GLY A 178 -15.55 -3.43 -4.53
C GLY A 178 -15.47 -2.10 -5.26
N MET A 179 -14.33 -1.44 -5.31
CA MET A 179 -14.11 -0.20 -6.07
C MET A 179 -14.95 0.97 -5.57
N VAL A 180 -14.82 1.32 -4.30
CA VAL A 180 -15.50 2.49 -3.75
C VAL A 180 -14.79 3.76 -4.22
N LEU A 181 -15.48 4.56 -5.01
CA LEU A 181 -14.96 5.83 -5.53
C LEU A 181 -15.02 6.94 -4.47
N PRO A 182 -14.08 7.88 -4.49
CA PRO A 182 -14.19 9.06 -3.65
C PRO A 182 -15.34 9.96 -4.13
N ASP A 183 -16.08 10.51 -3.17
CA ASP A 183 -17.08 11.54 -3.47
C ASP A 183 -16.41 12.80 -4.02
N PRO A 184 -17.13 13.61 -4.81
CA PRO A 184 -16.60 14.86 -5.32
C PRO A 184 -16.02 15.74 -4.20
N GLY A 185 -14.75 16.10 -4.32
CA GLY A 185 -14.05 16.93 -3.33
C GLY A 185 -13.48 16.20 -2.12
N TYR A 186 -13.74 14.90 -1.94
CA TYR A 186 -13.29 14.14 -0.78
C TYR A 186 -11.77 14.21 -0.58
N HIS A 187 -10.96 13.97 -1.61
CA HIS A 187 -9.50 14.02 -1.48
C HIS A 187 -8.95 15.40 -1.13
N ALA A 188 -9.58 16.46 -1.66
CA ALA A 188 -9.21 17.83 -1.29
C ALA A 188 -9.51 18.10 0.19
N ALA A 189 -10.67 17.66 0.69
CA ALA A 189 -11.05 17.78 2.08
C ALA A 189 -10.14 16.92 2.99
N LEU A 190 -9.88 15.68 2.63
CA LEU A 190 -8.94 14.78 3.33
C LEU A 190 -7.56 15.45 3.48
N ARG A 191 -7.03 16.01 2.39
CA ARG A 191 -5.76 16.71 2.41
C ARG A 191 -5.78 17.97 3.27
N ALA A 192 -6.85 18.76 3.21
CA ALA A 192 -7.01 19.97 4.02
C ALA A 192 -7.10 19.63 5.53
N LEU A 193 -7.88 18.62 5.89
CA LEU A 193 -8.05 18.17 7.27
C LEU A 193 -6.75 17.62 7.86
N THR A 194 -6.05 16.74 7.12
CA THR A 194 -4.77 16.19 7.60
C THR A 194 -3.73 17.28 7.82
N ARG A 195 -3.64 18.28 6.93
CA ARG A 195 -2.76 19.45 7.11
C ARG A 195 -3.15 20.28 8.34
N ARG A 196 -4.44 20.60 8.50
CA ARG A 196 -4.94 21.40 9.63
C ARG A 196 -4.57 20.77 10.97
N HIS A 197 -4.65 19.45 11.08
CA HIS A 197 -4.37 18.72 12.32
C HIS A 197 -2.91 18.26 12.46
N GLY A 198 -2.03 18.59 11.50
CA GLY A 198 -0.63 18.17 11.52
C GLY A 198 -0.47 16.65 11.45
N VAL A 199 -1.34 15.99 10.69
CA VAL A 199 -1.36 14.55 10.46
C VAL A 199 -0.74 14.25 9.10
N LEU A 200 0.12 13.24 9.01
CA LEU A 200 0.70 12.82 7.75
C LEU A 200 -0.33 12.06 6.92
N LEU A 201 -0.34 12.32 5.62
CA LEU A 201 -1.20 11.60 4.66
C LEU A 201 -0.34 10.70 3.79
N VAL A 202 -0.62 9.40 3.85
CA VAL A 202 0.00 8.33 3.05
C VAL A 202 -1.04 7.84 2.04
N ILE A 203 -0.71 7.88 0.75
CA ILE A 203 -1.55 7.41 -0.35
C ILE A 203 -0.83 6.27 -1.07
#